data_f00565f54156dbedeb39cb4947d9763b
#
_entry.id   f00565f54156dbedeb39cb4947d9763b
#
_cell.length_a   1.000
_cell.length_b   1.000
_cell.length_c   1.000
_cell.angle_alpha   90.00
_cell.angle_beta   90.00
_cell.angle_gamma   90.00
#
_symmetry.space_group_name_H-M   'P 1'
#
loop_
_entity.id
_entity.type
_entity.pdbx_description
1 polymer ?
#
loop_
_entity_poly.entity_id
_entity_poly.type
_entity_poly.pdbx_seq_one_letter_code
_entity_poly.pdbx_strand_id
1 'polypeptide(L)'
;NYGYEYEWMKQASKKVVCIHSDLREYIRNQPNDSFDTVYCDPMFEHPKYSSSPINPLRKFAIYDPVTSEDVSHMLRIARKRVVIKARSNDSLWERFKFSYTTDRRKSDISFGVIEKQ
;
A
#
# COMPACT_ATOMS: atom_id res chain seq x y z
N ASN A 1 16.56 2.39 -26.62
CA ASN A 1 16.12 3.49 -27.44
C ASN A 1 15.12 4.36 -26.67
N TYR A 2 15.47 5.63 -26.49
CA TYR A 2 14.70 6.58 -25.67
C TYR A 2 13.26 6.78 -26.15
N GLY A 3 13.07 6.92 -27.45
CA GLY A 3 11.75 7.15 -28.02
C GLY A 3 10.80 5.99 -27.80
N TYR A 4 11.33 4.78 -27.94
CA TYR A 4 10.56 3.56 -27.73
C TYR A 4 10.13 3.42 -26.25
N GLU A 5 11.08 3.62 -25.34
CA GLU A 5 10.81 3.53 -23.90
C GLU A 5 9.77 4.57 -23.46
N TYR A 6 9.89 5.80 -23.95
CA TYR A 6 8.95 6.86 -23.64
C TYR A 6 7.52 6.50 -24.10
N GLU A 7 7.38 6.00 -25.32
CA GLU A 7 6.06 5.62 -25.84
C GLU A 7 5.44 4.47 -25.04
N TRP A 8 6.24 3.49 -24.66
CA TRP A 8 5.75 2.40 -23.82
C TRP A 8 5.23 2.92 -22.48
N MET A 9 6.00 3.76 -21.81
CA MET A 9 5.62 4.34 -20.53
C MET A 9 4.38 5.21 -20.65
N LYS A 10 4.29 5.99 -21.72
CA LYS A 10 3.14 6.84 -21.99
C LYS A 10 1.87 6.02 -22.18
N GLN A 11 1.94 4.93 -22.92
CA GLN A 11 0.80 4.05 -23.14
C GLN A 11 0.41 3.33 -21.84
N ALA A 12 1.39 2.87 -21.07
CA ALA A 12 1.13 2.21 -19.80
C ALA A 12 0.44 3.17 -18.81
N SER A 13 0.88 4.42 -18.74
CA SER A 13 0.31 5.39 -17.81
C SER A 13 -1.15 5.74 -18.13
N LYS A 14 -1.56 5.63 -19.39
CA LYS A 14 -2.96 5.86 -19.77
C LYS A 14 -3.92 4.83 -19.19
N LYS A 15 -3.41 3.67 -18.77
CA LYS A 15 -4.22 2.62 -18.17
C LYS A 15 -4.37 2.81 -16.66
N VAL A 16 -3.67 3.78 -16.08
CA VAL A 16 -3.76 4.08 -14.65
C VAL A 16 -4.87 5.10 -14.44
N VAL A 17 -5.81 4.79 -13.57
CA VAL A 17 -6.89 5.69 -13.19
C VAL A 17 -6.61 6.20 -11.79
N CYS A 18 -6.51 7.53 -11.63
CA CYS A 18 -6.32 8.16 -10.32
C CYS A 18 -7.66 8.61 -9.78
N ILE A 19 -7.95 8.22 -8.54
CA ILE A 19 -9.20 8.57 -7.88
C ILE A 19 -8.86 9.29 -6.57
N HIS A 20 -9.41 10.49 -6.38
CA HIS A 20 -9.28 11.23 -5.15
C HIS A 20 -10.48 10.91 -4.26
N SER A 21 -10.25 10.14 -3.21
CA SER A 21 -11.31 9.69 -2.31
C SER A 21 -10.71 9.31 -0.96
N ASP A 22 -11.55 9.29 0.07
CA ASP A 22 -11.18 8.65 1.32
C ASP A 22 -11.01 7.15 1.06
N LEU A 23 -9.85 6.62 1.44
CA LEU A 23 -9.49 5.24 1.13
C LEU A 23 -10.49 4.25 1.70
N ARG A 24 -10.88 4.43 2.96
CA ARG A 24 -11.80 3.50 3.63
C ARG A 24 -13.18 3.53 2.99
N GLU A 25 -13.66 4.71 2.66
CA GLU A 25 -14.93 4.86 1.97
C GLU A 25 -14.89 4.22 0.58
N TYR A 26 -13.82 4.46 -0.16
CA TYR A 26 -13.64 3.88 -1.48
C TYR A 26 -13.65 2.35 -1.43
N ILE A 27 -12.89 1.77 -0.52
CA ILE A 27 -12.80 0.30 -0.38
C ILE A 27 -14.15 -0.30 -0.04
N ARG A 28 -14.89 0.32 0.90
CA ARG A 28 -16.20 -0.19 1.32
C ARG A 28 -17.20 -0.23 0.18
N ASN A 29 -17.09 0.70 -0.76
CA ASN A 29 -18.04 0.81 -1.87
C ASN A 29 -17.69 -0.06 -3.07
N GLN A 30 -16.55 -0.77 -3.04
CA GLN A 30 -16.17 -1.64 -4.13
C GLN A 30 -16.80 -3.04 -3.95
N PRO A 31 -17.22 -3.67 -5.06
CA PRO A 31 -17.73 -5.04 -5.00
C PRO A 31 -16.65 -6.04 -4.59
N ASN A 32 -17.08 -7.22 -4.13
CA ASN A 32 -16.17 -8.31 -3.85
C ASN A 32 -15.41 -8.68 -5.12
N ASP A 33 -14.13 -9.04 -4.96
CA ASP A 33 -13.31 -9.57 -6.06
C ASP A 33 -13.22 -8.64 -7.27
N SER A 34 -13.19 -7.31 -7.03
CA SER A 34 -13.13 -6.33 -8.11
C SER A 34 -11.73 -6.10 -8.67
N PHE A 35 -10.69 -6.46 -7.94
CA PHE A 35 -9.30 -6.24 -8.34
C PHE A 35 -8.49 -7.52 -8.16
N ASP A 36 -7.51 -7.74 -9.04
CA ASP A 36 -6.63 -8.93 -8.88
C ASP A 36 -5.81 -8.84 -7.60
N THR A 37 -5.16 -7.70 -7.40
CA THR A 37 -4.30 -7.45 -6.24
C THR A 37 -4.58 -6.06 -5.71
N VAL A 38 -4.62 -5.94 -4.40
CA VAL A 38 -4.68 -4.65 -3.72
C VAL A 38 -3.31 -4.37 -3.12
N TYR A 39 -2.73 -3.24 -3.47
CA TYR A 39 -1.44 -2.79 -2.94
C TYR A 39 -1.70 -1.60 -2.02
N CYS A 40 -1.21 -1.70 -0.80
CA CYS A 40 -1.40 -0.66 0.21
C CYS A 40 -0.04 -0.13 0.67
N ASP A 41 0.12 1.18 0.56
CA ASP A 41 1.33 1.87 1.01
C ASP A 41 0.92 2.93 2.04
N PRO A 42 0.64 2.53 3.30
CA PRO A 42 0.19 3.46 4.31
C PRO A 42 1.31 4.40 4.75
N MET A 43 0.94 5.49 5.43
CA MET A 43 1.92 6.37 6.05
C MET A 43 2.73 5.59 7.09
N PHE A 44 4.04 5.82 7.11
CA PHE A 44 4.91 5.11 8.04
C PHE A 44 4.58 5.46 9.49
N GLU A 45 4.49 4.43 10.31
CA GLU A 45 4.29 4.57 11.75
C GLU A 45 5.45 5.35 12.40
N HIS A 46 6.68 5.08 11.93
CA HIS A 46 7.90 5.72 12.44
C HIS A 46 8.60 6.46 11.30
N PRO A 47 8.15 7.68 10.96
CA PRO A 47 8.74 8.42 9.86
C PRO A 47 10.16 8.89 10.17
N LYS A 48 10.98 9.02 9.10
CA LYS A 48 12.32 9.59 9.22
C LYS A 48 12.21 11.11 9.21
N TYR A 49 12.29 11.72 10.38
CA TYR A 49 12.19 13.17 10.52
C TYR A 49 13.42 13.93 10.01
N SER A 50 14.49 13.23 9.66
CA SER A 50 15.67 13.85 9.08
C SER A 50 15.41 14.43 7.68
N SER A 51 14.32 14.05 7.05
CA SER A 51 13.93 14.56 5.74
C SER A 51 13.14 15.86 5.91
N SER A 52 13.85 16.99 5.95
CA SER A 52 13.21 18.26 6.27
C SER A 52 12.10 18.69 5.30
N PRO A 53 12.15 18.40 3.97
CA PRO A 53 11.02 18.76 3.11
C PRO A 53 9.71 18.04 3.45
N ILE A 54 9.79 16.89 4.08
CA ILE A 54 8.61 16.10 4.44
C ILE A 54 8.00 16.52 5.77
N ASN A 55 8.83 17.06 6.68
CA ASN A 55 8.37 17.41 8.02
C ASN A 55 7.17 18.37 8.05
N PRO A 56 7.15 19.46 7.27
CA PRO A 56 5.96 20.33 7.26
C PRO A 56 4.70 19.62 6.77
N LEU A 57 4.83 18.73 5.80
CA LEU A 57 3.70 17.95 5.29
C LEU A 57 3.18 16.98 6.34
N ARG A 58 4.08 16.42 7.14
CA ARG A 58 3.72 15.47 8.18
C ARG A 58 2.83 16.07 9.27
N LYS A 59 2.93 17.35 9.51
CA LYS A 59 2.05 18.04 10.47
C LYS A 59 0.58 17.97 10.07
N PHE A 60 0.32 17.81 8.77
CA PHE A 60 -1.03 17.78 8.23
C PHE A 60 -1.45 16.38 7.77
N ALA A 61 -0.54 15.41 7.86
CA ALA A 61 -0.83 14.04 7.43
C ALA A 61 -1.67 13.32 8.50
N ILE A 62 -2.58 12.47 8.03
CA ILE A 62 -3.38 11.62 8.90
C ILE A 62 -2.61 10.32 9.13
N TYR A 63 -2.28 10.03 10.39
CA TYR A 63 -1.52 8.85 10.78
C TYR A 63 -2.43 7.77 11.36
N ASP A 64 -3.52 7.48 10.67
CA ASP A 64 -4.39 6.39 11.08
C ASP A 64 -3.72 5.06 10.72
N PRO A 65 -3.43 4.21 11.70
CA PRO A 65 -2.86 2.91 11.38
C PRO A 65 -3.85 2.04 10.62
N VAL A 66 -3.32 1.15 9.80
CA VAL A 66 -4.14 0.15 9.12
C VAL A 66 -4.75 -0.78 10.17
N THR A 67 -6.06 -0.96 10.10
CA THR A 67 -6.78 -1.79 11.05
C THR A 67 -7.09 -3.17 10.47
N SER A 68 -7.50 -4.10 11.33
CA SER A 68 -7.96 -5.42 10.88
C SER A 68 -9.17 -5.31 9.96
N GLU A 69 -10.05 -4.33 10.21
CA GLU A 69 -11.19 -4.08 9.34
C GLU A 69 -10.73 -3.62 7.96
N ASP A 70 -9.73 -2.73 7.90
CA ASP A 70 -9.17 -2.28 6.62
C ASP A 70 -8.61 -3.46 5.82
N VAL A 71 -7.85 -4.34 6.46
CA VAL A 71 -7.28 -5.52 5.82
C VAL A 71 -8.39 -6.45 5.33
N SER A 72 -9.42 -6.63 6.15
CA SER A 72 -10.56 -7.47 5.79
C SER A 72 -11.25 -6.96 4.52
N HIS A 73 -11.47 -5.65 4.42
CA HIS A 73 -12.07 -5.05 3.23
C HIS A 73 -11.15 -5.13 2.01
N MET A 74 -9.84 -4.93 2.20
CA MET A 74 -8.88 -5.07 1.11
C MET A 74 -8.88 -6.50 0.56
N LEU A 75 -8.93 -7.50 1.44
CA LEU A 75 -9.02 -8.90 1.03
C LEU A 75 -10.34 -9.19 0.33
N ARG A 76 -11.42 -8.59 0.79
CA ARG A 76 -12.74 -8.78 0.18
C ARG A 76 -12.76 -8.33 -1.28
N ILE A 77 -12.17 -7.16 -1.56
CA ILE A 77 -12.19 -6.61 -2.93
C ILE A 77 -11.07 -7.17 -3.81
N ALA A 78 -10.07 -7.82 -3.24
CA ALA A 78 -9.00 -8.48 -3.98
C ALA A 78 -9.44 -9.87 -4.41
N ARG A 79 -9.09 -10.27 -5.64
CA ARG A 79 -9.30 -11.64 -6.09
C ARG A 79 -8.22 -12.59 -5.61
N LYS A 80 -6.98 -12.12 -5.55
CA LYS A 80 -5.82 -12.98 -5.31
C LYS A 80 -5.08 -12.67 -4.03
N ARG A 81 -4.76 -11.40 -3.79
CA ARG A 81 -3.90 -11.06 -2.66
C ARG A 81 -3.93 -9.58 -2.32
N VAL A 82 -3.47 -9.30 -1.11
CA VAL A 82 -3.18 -7.94 -0.64
C VAL A 82 -1.69 -7.85 -0.38
N VAL A 83 -1.06 -6.79 -0.85
CA VAL A 83 0.35 -6.48 -0.60
C VAL A 83 0.42 -5.20 0.21
N ILE A 84 1.16 -5.23 1.32
CA ILE A 84 1.34 -4.06 2.18
C ILE A 84 2.83 -3.74 2.26
N LYS A 85 3.16 -2.49 2.00
CA LYS A 85 4.51 -1.96 2.18
C LYS A 85 4.56 -1.21 3.50
N ALA A 86 5.59 -1.43 4.30
CA ALA A 86 5.79 -0.70 5.54
C ALA A 86 7.26 -0.74 5.95
N ARG A 87 7.61 0.08 6.94
CA ARG A 87 8.93 -0.01 7.53
C ARG A 87 9.09 -1.37 8.23
N SER A 88 10.31 -1.87 8.20
CA SER A 88 10.60 -3.22 8.74
C SER A 88 10.35 -3.32 10.25
N ASN A 89 10.33 -2.18 10.96
CA ASN A 89 10.05 -2.13 12.40
C ASN A 89 8.61 -1.71 12.73
N ASP A 90 7.73 -1.65 11.73
CA ASP A 90 6.33 -1.27 11.95
C ASP A 90 5.61 -2.36 12.76
N SER A 91 4.70 -1.93 13.61
CA SER A 91 3.93 -2.84 14.47
C SER A 91 2.98 -3.73 13.68
N LEU A 92 2.66 -3.38 12.43
CA LEU A 92 1.73 -4.18 11.65
C LEU A 92 2.24 -5.61 11.38
N TRP A 93 3.56 -5.82 11.42
CA TRP A 93 4.12 -7.15 11.23
C TRP A 93 3.73 -8.12 12.35
N GLU A 94 3.48 -7.62 13.55
CA GLU A 94 3.01 -8.39 14.68
C GLU A 94 1.48 -8.44 14.76
N ARG A 95 0.80 -7.41 14.23
CA ARG A 95 -0.66 -7.32 14.33
C ARG A 95 -1.41 -8.17 13.31
N PHE A 96 -0.80 -8.39 12.13
CA PHE A 96 -1.46 -9.13 11.06
C PHE A 96 -0.69 -10.39 10.72
N LYS A 97 -1.43 -11.39 10.26
CA LYS A 97 -0.85 -12.65 9.84
C LYS A 97 -0.60 -12.60 8.32
N PHE A 98 0.65 -12.51 7.95
CA PHE A 98 1.05 -12.51 6.54
C PHE A 98 1.33 -13.92 6.06
N SER A 99 1.00 -14.18 4.79
CA SER A 99 1.36 -15.44 4.15
C SER A 99 2.87 -15.54 4.00
N TYR A 100 3.51 -14.44 3.60
CA TYR A 100 4.96 -14.30 3.60
C TYR A 100 5.34 -12.82 3.58
N THR A 101 6.58 -12.54 3.96
CA THR A 101 7.15 -11.19 3.94
C THR A 101 8.52 -11.23 3.33
N THR A 102 9.01 -10.08 2.85
CA THR A 102 10.43 -9.93 2.53
C THR A 102 11.25 -10.00 3.82
N ASP A 103 12.54 -10.20 3.71
CA ASP A 103 13.40 -10.28 4.89
C ASP A 103 13.55 -8.90 5.53
N ARG A 104 12.91 -8.72 6.68
CA ARG A 104 12.87 -7.45 7.41
C ARG A 104 14.21 -7.03 7.98
N ARG A 105 15.18 -7.94 8.00
CA ARG A 105 16.53 -7.64 8.50
C ARG A 105 17.43 -7.01 7.44
N LYS A 106 17.06 -7.14 6.15
CA LYS A 106 17.89 -6.70 5.02
C LYS A 106 17.62 -5.29 4.54
N SER A 107 16.49 -4.69 4.93
CA SER A 107 16.08 -3.38 4.45
C SER A 107 15.24 -2.67 5.50
N ASP A 108 15.25 -1.34 5.46
CA ASP A 108 14.36 -0.52 6.29
C ASP A 108 12.91 -0.62 5.84
N ILE A 109 12.68 -1.02 4.62
CA ILE A 109 11.34 -1.16 4.03
C ILE A 109 11.12 -2.65 3.73
N SER A 110 9.95 -3.13 4.08
CA SER A 110 9.56 -4.51 3.84
C SER A 110 8.18 -4.56 3.19
N PHE A 111 7.92 -5.67 2.52
CA PHE A 111 6.63 -5.96 1.89
C PHE A 111 6.07 -7.24 2.50
N GLY A 112 4.78 -7.22 2.77
CA GLY A 112 4.07 -8.40 3.24
C GLY A 112 2.95 -8.73 2.30
N VAL A 113 2.69 -10.02 2.12
CA VAL A 113 1.65 -10.52 1.23
C VAL A 113 0.66 -11.35 2.03
N ILE A 114 -0.62 -11.07 1.85
CA ILE A 114 -1.70 -11.87 2.40
C ILE A 114 -2.43 -12.49 1.21
N GLU A 115 -2.28 -13.80 1.06
CA GLU A 115 -2.95 -14.54 -0.02
C GLU A 115 -4.41 -14.77 0.35
N LYS A 116 -5.29 -14.56 -0.60
CA LYS A 116 -6.70 -14.86 -0.42
C LYS A 116 -6.94 -16.34 -0.68
N GLN A 117 -7.63 -16.97 0.23
CA GLN A 117 -7.95 -18.39 0.11
C GLN A 117 -9.29 -18.63 -0.55
#